data_a4f994918edceba244b5f2486012f4ba
#
_entry.id   a4f994918edceba244b5f2486012f4ba
#
_cell.length_a   1.000
_cell.length_b   1.000
_cell.length_c   1.000
_cell.angle_alpha   90.00
_cell.angle_beta   90.00
_cell.angle_gamma   90.00
#
_symmetry.space_group_name_H-M   'P 1'
#
loop_
_entity.id
_entity.type
_entity.pdbx_description
1 polymer ?
#
loop_
_entity_poly.entity_id
_entity_poly.type
_entity_poly.pdbx_seq_one_letter_code
_entity_poly.pdbx_strand_id
1 'polypeptide(L)'
;MNKKGIELSINVFVVIILSLIMLSGGVYLLRSFIVTSIGVESDLDAMTQEQLERLLVDEGRQVALPFFSAELEAGDTHIYGLGILNIAEDEFGDSFSITIEPAAYVNLDGKSGTITDLAPFEEWLLYNTNELTIKENQHVEEAILVEVPNGAEKGTY
;
A
#
# COMPACT_ATOMS: atom_id res chain seq x y z
N MET A 1 -32.60 11.21 -51.96
CA MET A 1 -32.31 10.83 -50.58
C MET A 1 -30.81 10.44 -50.48
N ASN A 2 -30.01 11.22 -49.74
CA ASN A 2 -28.56 11.02 -49.65
C ASN A 2 -28.22 9.81 -48.77
N LYS A 3 -27.98 8.65 -49.41
CA LYS A 3 -27.57 7.41 -48.69
C LYS A 3 -26.24 7.58 -47.92
N LYS A 4 -25.35 8.46 -48.43
CA LYS A 4 -24.08 8.77 -47.76
C LYS A 4 -24.22 9.42 -46.35
N GLY A 5 -25.25 10.20 -46.15
CA GLY A 5 -25.47 10.84 -44.79
C GLY A 5 -25.94 9.85 -43.75
N ILE A 6 -26.65 8.80 -44.14
CA ILE A 6 -27.15 7.75 -43.20
C ILE A 6 -25.99 6.80 -42.83
N GLU A 7 -25.12 6.45 -43.75
CA GLU A 7 -23.93 5.59 -43.49
C GLU A 7 -22.95 6.25 -42.54
N LEU A 8 -22.72 7.57 -42.68
CA LEU A 8 -21.86 8.33 -41.75
C LEU A 8 -22.46 8.37 -40.33
N SER A 9 -23.79 8.50 -40.22
CA SER A 9 -24.50 8.52 -38.93
C SER A 9 -24.39 7.17 -38.22
N ILE A 10 -24.55 6.06 -38.90
CA ILE A 10 -24.47 4.70 -38.36
C ILE A 10 -23.06 4.40 -37.86
N ASN A 11 -22.02 4.74 -38.64
CA ASN A 11 -20.63 4.52 -38.24
C ASN A 11 -20.26 5.33 -36.98
N VAL A 12 -20.70 6.58 -36.91
CA VAL A 12 -20.49 7.41 -35.70
C VAL A 12 -21.20 6.81 -34.48
N PHE A 13 -22.40 6.29 -34.67
CA PHE A 13 -23.18 5.64 -33.59
C PHE A 13 -22.48 4.38 -33.05
N VAL A 14 -21.96 3.56 -33.96
CA VAL A 14 -21.18 2.35 -33.61
C VAL A 14 -19.90 2.72 -32.83
N VAL A 15 -19.18 3.75 -33.27
CA VAL A 15 -17.97 4.22 -32.56
C VAL A 15 -18.30 4.72 -31.16
N ILE A 16 -19.40 5.46 -31.00
CA ILE A 16 -19.84 5.95 -29.67
C ILE A 16 -20.17 4.79 -28.75
N ILE A 17 -20.93 3.79 -29.23
CA ILE A 17 -21.28 2.61 -28.44
C ILE A 17 -20.03 1.81 -28.03
N LEU A 18 -19.11 1.59 -28.98
CA LEU A 18 -17.83 0.91 -28.69
C LEU A 18 -17.00 1.67 -27.67
N SER A 19 -16.94 3.00 -27.77
CA SER A 19 -16.21 3.85 -26.83
C SER A 19 -16.82 3.78 -25.41
N LEU A 20 -18.16 3.74 -25.31
CA LEU A 20 -18.86 3.57 -24.04
C LEU A 20 -18.60 2.20 -23.41
N ILE A 21 -18.56 1.14 -24.21
CA ILE A 21 -18.24 -0.22 -23.74
C ILE A 21 -16.81 -0.28 -23.24
N MET A 22 -15.84 0.28 -23.99
CA MET A 22 -14.45 0.35 -23.56
C MET A 22 -14.25 1.20 -22.32
N LEU A 23 -14.92 2.33 -22.21
CA LEU A 23 -14.88 3.18 -21.02
C LEU A 23 -15.43 2.45 -19.80
N SER A 24 -16.57 1.79 -19.95
CA SER A 24 -17.17 1.01 -18.85
C SER A 24 -16.30 -0.15 -18.42
N GLY A 25 -15.69 -0.87 -19.38
CA GLY A 25 -14.73 -1.93 -19.11
C GLY A 25 -13.47 -1.42 -18.40
N GLY A 26 -12.94 -0.27 -18.83
CA GLY A 26 -11.78 0.38 -18.20
C GLY A 26 -12.06 0.80 -16.76
N VAL A 27 -13.22 1.41 -16.50
CA VAL A 27 -13.65 1.78 -15.14
C VAL A 27 -13.87 0.55 -14.27
N TYR A 28 -14.43 -0.54 -14.80
CA TYR A 28 -14.59 -1.80 -14.09
C TYR A 28 -13.23 -2.41 -13.69
N LEU A 29 -12.27 -2.44 -14.63
CA LEU A 29 -10.91 -2.92 -14.34
C LEU A 29 -10.21 -2.05 -13.30
N LEU A 30 -10.26 -0.72 -13.42
CA LEU A 30 -9.70 0.20 -12.42
C LEU A 30 -10.29 -0.06 -11.04
N ARG A 31 -11.61 -0.22 -10.94
CA ARG A 31 -12.28 -0.54 -9.68
C ARG A 31 -11.87 -1.90 -9.14
N SER A 32 -11.68 -2.91 -10.00
CA SER A 32 -11.18 -4.22 -9.62
C SER A 32 -9.75 -4.15 -9.08
N PHE A 33 -8.87 -3.35 -9.70
CA PHE A 33 -7.52 -3.12 -9.20
C PHE A 33 -7.51 -2.39 -7.86
N ILE A 34 -8.32 -1.33 -7.69
CA ILE A 34 -8.42 -0.58 -6.44
C ILE A 34 -8.94 -1.48 -5.32
N VAL A 35 -9.99 -2.28 -5.56
CA VAL A 35 -10.54 -3.22 -4.57
C VAL A 35 -9.53 -4.32 -4.23
N THR A 36 -8.74 -4.79 -5.19
CA THR A 36 -7.66 -5.77 -4.96
C THR A 36 -6.52 -5.15 -4.16
N SER A 37 -6.19 -3.87 -4.40
CA SER A 37 -5.16 -3.15 -3.63
C SER A 37 -5.59 -2.86 -2.19
N ILE A 38 -6.89 -2.64 -1.95
CA ILE A 38 -7.46 -2.53 -0.59
C ILE A 38 -7.55 -3.92 0.07
N GLY A 39 -7.68 -4.99 -0.71
CA GLY A 39 -7.70 -6.39 -0.23
C GLY A 39 -6.33 -6.92 0.20
N VAL A 40 -5.24 -6.17 0.02
CA VAL A 40 -3.91 -6.48 0.57
C VAL A 40 -3.91 -6.43 2.11
N GLU A 41 -4.88 -5.74 2.73
CA GLU A 41 -5.09 -5.79 4.19
C GLU A 41 -5.39 -7.21 4.73
N SER A 42 -5.79 -8.15 3.89
CA SER A 42 -6.18 -9.49 4.36
C SER A 42 -5.13 -10.60 4.12
N ASP A 43 -3.99 -10.27 3.53
CA ASP A 43 -2.97 -11.26 3.15
C ASP A 43 -1.66 -11.15 3.97
N LEU A 44 -1.75 -10.61 5.20
CA LEU A 44 -0.70 -10.91 6.17
C LEU A 44 -0.68 -12.42 6.37
N ASP A 45 0.44 -13.01 6.09
CA ASP A 45 0.66 -14.44 6.28
C ASP A 45 0.32 -14.81 7.74
N ALA A 46 -0.34 -15.95 7.93
CA ALA A 46 -0.81 -16.42 9.24
C ALA A 46 0.31 -16.43 10.31
N MET A 47 1.56 -16.61 9.89
CA MET A 47 2.73 -16.56 10.79
C MET A 47 3.00 -15.13 11.27
N THR A 48 2.82 -14.14 10.41
CA THR A 48 2.98 -12.73 10.78
C THR A 48 1.88 -12.30 11.75
N GLN A 49 0.64 -12.71 11.52
CA GLN A 49 -0.49 -12.46 12.40
C GLN A 49 -0.29 -13.09 13.79
N GLU A 50 0.12 -14.37 13.86
CA GLU A 50 0.41 -15.03 15.14
C GLU A 50 1.52 -14.33 15.91
N GLN A 51 2.56 -13.84 15.22
CA GLN A 51 3.63 -13.09 15.87
C GLN A 51 3.20 -11.70 16.33
N LEU A 52 2.36 -11.00 15.55
CA LEU A 52 1.78 -9.73 15.94
C LEU A 52 0.91 -9.88 17.19
N GLU A 53 -0.01 -10.85 17.19
CA GLU A 53 -0.87 -11.11 18.34
C GLU A 53 -0.03 -11.40 19.61
N ARG A 54 0.99 -12.21 19.49
CA ARG A 54 1.90 -12.50 20.60
C ARG A 54 2.61 -11.25 21.13
N LEU A 55 3.17 -10.42 20.24
CA LEU A 55 3.92 -9.22 20.62
C LEU A 55 2.99 -8.16 21.24
N LEU A 56 1.79 -8.00 20.68
CA LEU A 56 0.84 -7.00 21.14
C LEU A 56 0.11 -7.46 22.42
N VAL A 57 -0.46 -8.67 22.41
CA VAL A 57 -1.34 -9.14 23.48
C VAL A 57 -0.54 -9.77 24.62
N ASP A 58 0.38 -10.70 24.32
CA ASP A 58 1.11 -11.43 25.35
C ASP A 58 2.25 -10.59 25.96
N GLU A 59 2.98 -9.83 25.14
CA GLU A 59 4.09 -8.98 25.59
C GLU A 59 3.65 -7.54 25.91
N GLY A 60 2.42 -7.14 25.56
CA GLY A 60 1.85 -5.81 25.84
C GLY A 60 2.56 -4.66 25.11
N ARG A 61 3.11 -4.92 23.93
CA ARG A 61 3.75 -3.86 23.15
C ARG A 61 2.68 -2.99 22.47
N GLN A 62 2.81 -1.70 22.56
CA GLN A 62 1.91 -0.75 21.91
C GLN A 62 2.06 -0.79 20.37
N VAL A 63 3.28 -1.03 19.88
CA VAL A 63 3.61 -1.13 18.45
C VAL A 63 4.49 -2.35 18.27
N ALA A 64 4.16 -3.17 17.29
CA ALA A 64 4.91 -4.36 16.92
C ALA A 64 5.15 -4.43 15.41
N LEU A 65 6.38 -4.73 15.03
CA LEU A 65 6.81 -5.02 13.66
C LEU A 65 7.65 -6.31 13.72
N PRO A 66 7.04 -7.49 13.56
CA PRO A 66 7.72 -8.79 13.76
C PRO A 66 8.91 -8.98 12.84
N PHE A 67 8.74 -8.59 11.57
CA PHE A 67 9.79 -8.62 10.56
C PHE A 67 10.12 -7.18 10.17
N PHE A 68 11.32 -6.74 10.48
CA PHE A 68 11.78 -5.36 10.26
C PHE A 68 12.84 -5.24 9.15
N SER A 69 13.18 -6.34 8.48
CA SER A 69 14.14 -6.34 7.38
C SER A 69 13.80 -7.42 6.36
N ALA A 70 13.98 -7.12 5.09
CA ALA A 70 13.90 -8.08 3.99
C ALA A 70 15.00 -7.78 2.97
N GLU A 71 15.49 -8.84 2.30
CA GLU A 71 16.37 -8.72 1.14
C GLU A 71 15.50 -8.81 -0.11
N LEU A 72 15.50 -7.75 -0.93
CA LEU A 72 14.66 -7.64 -2.11
C LEU A 72 15.52 -7.33 -3.33
N GLU A 73 15.15 -7.90 -4.47
CA GLU A 73 15.70 -7.51 -5.76
C GLU A 73 14.90 -6.35 -6.38
N ALA A 74 15.49 -5.68 -7.36
CA ALA A 74 14.77 -4.64 -8.09
C ALA A 74 13.54 -5.24 -8.81
N GLY A 75 12.37 -4.68 -8.60
CA GLY A 75 11.08 -5.15 -9.09
C GLY A 75 10.34 -6.08 -8.13
N ASP A 76 10.94 -6.46 -6.99
CA ASP A 76 10.28 -7.27 -5.97
C ASP A 76 9.36 -6.42 -5.09
N THR A 77 8.39 -7.12 -4.51
CA THR A 77 7.43 -6.55 -3.56
C THR A 77 7.47 -7.34 -2.27
N HIS A 78 7.42 -6.65 -1.13
CA HIS A 78 7.34 -7.26 0.20
C HIS A 78 6.27 -6.59 1.05
N ILE A 79 5.61 -7.37 1.90
CA ILE A 79 4.57 -6.87 2.82
C ILE A 79 5.07 -7.04 4.25
N TYR A 80 5.16 -5.93 4.97
CA TYR A 80 5.41 -5.91 6.40
C TYR A 80 4.07 -5.80 7.15
N GLY A 81 3.92 -6.56 8.24
CA GLY A 81 2.80 -6.43 9.16
C GLY A 81 3.14 -5.50 10.31
N LEU A 82 2.37 -4.44 10.48
CA LEU A 82 2.46 -3.51 11.59
C LEU A 82 1.27 -3.71 12.52
N GLY A 83 1.52 -4.01 13.79
CA GLY A 83 0.48 -4.08 14.81
C GLY A 83 0.50 -2.87 15.72
N ILE A 84 -0.68 -2.34 16.06
CA ILE A 84 -0.87 -1.22 16.97
C ILE A 84 -1.89 -1.62 18.02
N LEU A 85 -1.49 -1.58 19.30
CA LEU A 85 -2.36 -1.85 20.46
C LEU A 85 -2.62 -0.54 21.19
N ASN A 86 -3.89 -0.20 21.40
CA ASN A 86 -4.26 0.93 22.22
C ASN A 86 -4.35 0.51 23.70
N ILE A 87 -3.42 1.03 24.52
CA ILE A 87 -3.40 0.86 25.99
C ILE A 87 -3.69 2.18 26.72
N ALA A 88 -4.16 3.21 26.03
CA ALA A 88 -4.53 4.47 26.67
C ALA A 88 -5.81 4.29 27.49
N GLU A 89 -5.81 4.84 28.71
CA GLU A 89 -6.95 4.83 29.62
C GLU A 89 -7.88 6.04 29.45
N ASP A 90 -7.55 6.95 28.52
CA ASP A 90 -8.26 8.22 28.31
C ASP A 90 -9.08 8.24 27.03
N GLU A 91 -10.25 8.88 27.05
CA GLU A 91 -11.15 9.08 25.89
C GLU A 91 -10.47 9.79 24.67
N PHE A 92 -9.30 10.40 24.87
CA PHE A 92 -8.56 11.12 23.82
C PHE A 92 -7.57 10.23 23.05
N GLY A 93 -7.38 8.97 23.46
CA GLY A 93 -6.34 8.08 22.93
C GLY A 93 -6.81 7.11 21.85
N ASP A 94 -7.99 7.29 21.25
CA ASP A 94 -8.53 6.31 20.29
C ASP A 94 -8.09 6.54 18.84
N SER A 95 -7.39 7.63 18.55
CA SER A 95 -7.01 8.00 17.19
C SER A 95 -5.51 7.88 16.97
N PHE A 96 -5.15 7.14 15.91
CA PHE A 96 -3.78 6.81 15.52
C PHE A 96 -3.55 7.14 14.07
N SER A 97 -2.35 7.60 13.73
CA SER A 97 -1.90 7.78 12.35
C SER A 97 -0.56 7.10 12.14
N ILE A 98 -0.36 6.53 10.97
CA ILE A 98 0.90 5.91 10.57
C ILE A 98 1.64 6.90 9.67
N THR A 99 2.90 7.19 10.02
CA THR A 99 3.81 7.98 9.19
C THR A 99 5.12 7.20 9.05
N ILE A 100 5.56 6.99 7.83
CA ILE A 100 6.81 6.29 7.52
C ILE A 100 7.73 7.28 6.84
N GLU A 101 8.89 7.50 7.44
CA GLU A 101 9.91 8.41 6.92
C GLU A 101 11.22 7.65 6.68
N PRO A 102 11.91 7.88 5.54
CA PRO A 102 13.21 7.28 5.30
C PRO A 102 14.23 7.81 6.30
N ALA A 103 14.90 6.92 7.01
CA ALA A 103 15.87 7.28 8.05
C ALA A 103 17.29 7.38 7.51
N ALA A 104 17.74 6.40 6.74
CA ALA A 104 19.09 6.32 6.21
C ALA A 104 19.13 5.44 4.95
N TYR A 105 20.10 5.72 4.11
CA TYR A 105 20.49 4.88 2.98
C TYR A 105 22.00 4.62 3.06
N VAL A 106 22.39 3.38 2.86
CA VAL A 106 23.81 2.99 2.81
C VAL A 106 24.02 2.16 1.54
N ASN A 107 24.86 2.67 0.64
CA ASN A 107 25.20 1.95 -0.58
C ASN A 107 26.19 0.78 -0.30
N LEU A 108 26.46 -0.04 -1.34
CA LEU A 108 27.39 -1.19 -1.21
C LEU A 108 28.84 -0.79 -0.83
N ASP A 109 29.23 0.44 -1.10
CA ASP A 109 30.55 0.97 -0.73
C ASP A 109 30.61 1.45 0.73
N GLY A 110 29.50 1.32 1.48
CA GLY A 110 29.37 1.75 2.86
C GLY A 110 29.22 3.27 3.02
N LYS A 111 28.91 4.00 1.94
CA LYS A 111 28.65 5.43 2.01
C LYS A 111 27.17 5.65 2.33
N SER A 112 26.93 6.42 3.38
CA SER A 112 25.58 6.89 3.70
C SER A 112 25.19 8.01 2.76
N GLY A 113 24.03 7.87 2.12
CA GLY A 113 23.35 8.94 1.39
C GLY A 113 22.43 9.73 2.31
N THR A 114 22.12 10.94 1.92
CA THR A 114 21.12 11.78 2.59
C THR A 114 19.73 11.41 2.10
N ILE A 115 18.73 11.53 2.98
CA ILE A 115 17.30 11.28 2.69
C ILE A 115 16.81 12.07 1.46
N THR A 116 17.39 13.24 1.21
CA THR A 116 17.12 14.07 0.03
C THR A 116 17.52 13.44 -1.30
N ASP A 117 18.44 12.47 -1.29
CA ASP A 117 18.87 11.75 -2.50
C ASP A 117 17.93 10.57 -2.81
N LEU A 118 17.03 10.25 -1.88
CA LEU A 118 16.06 9.16 -1.94
C LEU A 118 14.67 9.61 -2.43
N ALA A 119 14.50 10.85 -2.84
CA ALA A 119 13.27 11.24 -3.51
C ALA A 119 13.20 10.49 -4.86
N PRO A 120 12.38 9.50 -4.99
CA PRO A 120 10.96 9.34 -4.65
C PRO A 120 10.66 8.13 -3.76
N PHE A 121 11.32 7.98 -2.62
CA PHE A 121 11.13 6.82 -1.72
C PHE A 121 9.67 6.66 -1.26
N GLU A 122 8.91 7.75 -1.18
CA GLU A 122 7.49 7.70 -0.88
C GLU A 122 6.66 6.90 -1.91
N GLU A 123 7.16 6.82 -3.17
CA GLU A 123 6.51 6.04 -4.22
C GLU A 123 6.72 4.53 -4.07
N TRP A 124 7.70 4.10 -3.24
CA TRP A 124 7.98 2.69 -2.99
C TRP A 124 7.06 2.08 -1.94
N LEU A 125 6.34 2.92 -1.18
CA LEU A 125 5.57 2.53 -0.02
C LEU A 125 4.08 2.71 -0.28
N LEU A 126 3.32 1.67 -0.02
CA LEU A 126 1.86 1.74 0.02
C LEU A 126 1.39 1.26 1.38
N TYR A 127 0.78 2.15 2.14
CA TYR A 127 0.24 1.87 3.47
C TYR A 127 -0.98 2.77 3.75
N ASN A 128 -1.70 2.46 4.80
CA ASN A 128 -2.87 3.24 5.20
C ASN A 128 -2.44 4.56 5.85
N THR A 129 -2.73 5.66 5.19
CA THR A 129 -2.45 7.01 5.68
C THR A 129 -3.65 7.66 6.37
N ASN A 130 -4.79 6.96 6.43
CA ASN A 130 -5.96 7.46 7.12
C ASN A 130 -5.79 7.34 8.63
N GLU A 131 -6.58 8.14 9.34
CA GLU A 131 -6.68 8.05 10.77
C GLU A 131 -7.39 6.75 11.19
N LEU A 132 -6.76 5.99 12.08
CA LEU A 132 -7.26 4.73 12.62
C LEU A 132 -7.90 4.99 13.98
N THR A 133 -9.11 4.50 14.18
CA THR A 133 -9.76 4.54 15.48
C THR A 133 -9.63 3.18 16.15
N ILE A 134 -8.82 3.10 17.21
CA ILE A 134 -8.56 1.86 17.95
C ILE A 134 -9.05 2.07 19.39
N LYS A 135 -10.07 1.34 19.80
CA LYS A 135 -10.61 1.44 21.16
C LYS A 135 -9.60 0.92 22.18
N GLU A 136 -9.76 1.37 23.42
CA GLU A 136 -8.97 0.91 24.56
C GLU A 136 -8.91 -0.63 24.63
N ASN A 137 -7.72 -1.17 24.84
CA ASN A 137 -7.41 -2.60 24.87
C ASN A 137 -7.74 -3.36 23.55
N GLN A 138 -7.89 -2.66 22.44
CA GLN A 138 -7.99 -3.28 21.11
C GLN A 138 -6.73 -3.03 20.31
N HIS A 139 -6.45 -3.94 19.39
CA HIS A 139 -5.36 -3.81 18.43
C HIS A 139 -5.88 -3.82 16.99
N VAL A 140 -5.09 -3.28 16.11
CA VAL A 140 -5.29 -3.29 14.65
C VAL A 140 -3.99 -3.73 14.00
N GLU A 141 -4.12 -4.51 12.96
CA GLU A 141 -3.02 -4.96 12.11
C GLU A 141 -3.10 -4.25 10.77
N GLU A 142 -2.02 -3.59 10.37
CA GLU A 142 -1.92 -2.85 9.11
C GLU A 142 -0.80 -3.43 8.25
N ALA A 143 -1.04 -3.52 6.95
CA ALA A 143 -0.05 -3.96 5.99
C ALA A 143 0.71 -2.77 5.42
N ILE A 144 2.03 -2.88 5.37
CA ILE A 144 2.91 -1.93 4.70
C ILE A 144 3.54 -2.66 3.51
N LEU A 145 3.13 -2.30 2.31
CA LEU A 145 3.68 -2.85 1.08
C LEU A 145 4.86 -2.01 0.63
N VAL A 146 5.96 -2.67 0.36
CA VAL A 146 7.18 -2.08 -0.21
C VAL A 146 7.38 -2.65 -1.61
N GLU A 147 7.44 -1.80 -2.62
CA GLU A 147 7.74 -2.16 -4.01
C GLU A 147 9.07 -1.53 -4.41
N VAL A 148 10.08 -2.36 -4.69
CA VAL A 148 11.40 -1.88 -5.11
C VAL A 148 11.38 -1.57 -6.61
N PRO A 149 11.57 -0.32 -7.05
CA PRO A 149 11.57 -0.01 -8.47
C PRO A 149 12.75 -0.66 -9.20
N ASN A 150 12.54 -0.97 -10.50
CA ASN A 150 13.56 -1.60 -11.34
C ASN A 150 14.87 -0.81 -11.50
N GLY A 151 14.87 0.46 -11.14
CA GLY A 151 16.04 1.36 -11.18
C GLY A 151 16.66 1.65 -9.81
N ALA A 152 16.24 0.96 -8.75
CA ALA A 152 16.77 1.15 -7.42
C ALA A 152 18.27 0.83 -7.35
N GLU A 153 19.04 1.68 -6.69
CA GLU A 153 20.45 1.42 -6.41
C GLU A 153 20.56 0.30 -5.36
N LYS A 154 21.62 -0.50 -5.44
CA LYS A 154 21.87 -1.54 -4.45
C LYS A 154 22.36 -0.90 -3.14
N GLY A 155 21.73 -1.25 -2.04
CA GLY A 155 22.07 -0.73 -0.73
C GLY A 155 21.08 -1.16 0.35
N THR A 156 21.21 -0.55 1.53
CA THR A 156 20.26 -0.70 2.65
C THR A 156 19.50 0.61 2.82
N TYR A 157 18.21 0.52 2.87
CA TYR A 157 17.29 1.64 3.00
C TYR A 157 16.59 1.60 4.34
#